data_3006c6ca603a8f313983195aa9821a9f
#
_entry.id   3006c6ca603a8f313983195aa9821a9f
#
_cell.length_a   1.000
_cell.length_b   1.000
_cell.length_c   1.000
_cell.angle_alpha   90.00
_cell.angle_beta   90.00
_cell.angle_gamma   90.00
#
_symmetry.space_group_name_H-M   'P 1'
#
loop_
_entity.id
_entity.type
_entity.pdbx_description
1 polymer ?
#
loop_
_entity_poly.entity_id
_entity_poly.type
_entity_poly.pdbx_seq_one_letter_code
_entity_poly.pdbx_strand_id
1 'polypeptide(L)'
;MVANREAIRIGAKCELARRRFFYYCHLKSPDFYNESRPYIKKLCDDLQDFYEGDEEVLIINMPPRHGKSRTASLFVEWILGHNQSEKIMTGSYNETLSTTFSKNVRNDIQEEKADKSKIIFSDIFPNVKIKRGDGSMNLWSLENGYNNYLSTSPTGTATGFGASLLIIDDLIKNAEEAYNENVKEKHWDWFTNTMLSRLEEGGKIIIIMTRWASDDLAGRALEHYKADGTKVKHIEMKALQDDNTMLCEAVLSRKSYESKVKAMGQDIASANYQQLPIDIRGRLYTDFKTYERAPENLKIIKAYCDTADQGADYLCCIIYGVHNNEAYVLDIVYTKEPMEITENLVAKALYESGCNKADIESNNGGRSFARSVKRILSDKYKSNKCVINWFHQSENKEARIYSNSSWVMEHIYFPKNWKLLYPDYYSAMVSYQKEGKNKHDDAPDATTGVAEQFNKQKKFGTIKTKF
;
A
#
# COMPACT_ATOMS: atom_id res chain seq x y z
N MET A 1 44.16 30.42 13.44
CA MET A 1 43.33 30.49 12.19
C MET A 1 42.52 29.19 11.94
N VAL A 2 43.09 28.00 12.05
CA VAL A 2 42.36 26.73 11.80
C VAL A 2 41.21 26.50 12.78
N ALA A 3 41.45 26.65 14.09
CA ALA A 3 40.41 26.49 15.13
C ALA A 3 39.22 27.45 14.95
N ASN A 4 39.44 28.65 14.47
CA ASN A 4 38.37 29.64 14.24
C ASN A 4 37.50 29.24 13.01
N ARG A 5 38.12 28.68 11.95
CA ARG A 5 37.36 28.18 10.79
C ARG A 5 36.47 26.95 11.12
N GLU A 6 36.98 26.09 11.98
CA GLU A 6 36.19 24.92 12.42
C GLU A 6 35.01 25.29 13.31
N ALA A 7 35.19 26.21 14.24
CA ALA A 7 34.10 26.78 15.06
C ALA A 7 33.03 27.44 14.19
N ILE A 8 33.41 28.23 13.19
CA ILE A 8 32.48 28.85 12.24
C ILE A 8 31.71 27.77 11.46
N ARG A 9 32.40 26.72 10.99
CA ARG A 9 31.78 25.62 10.26
C ARG A 9 30.75 24.85 11.12
N ILE A 10 31.08 24.57 12.38
CA ILE A 10 30.16 23.91 13.31
C ILE A 10 28.95 24.82 13.57
N GLY A 11 29.19 26.12 13.83
CA GLY A 11 28.08 27.08 14.03
C GLY A 11 27.13 27.16 12.83
N ALA A 12 27.69 27.19 11.62
CA ALA A 12 26.90 27.18 10.37
C ALA A 12 26.06 25.90 10.23
N LYS A 13 26.64 24.74 10.57
CA LYS A 13 25.89 23.47 10.57
C LYS A 13 24.76 23.46 11.59
N CYS A 14 25.00 23.93 12.81
CA CYS A 14 23.98 24.03 13.84
C CYS A 14 22.85 24.98 13.42
N GLU A 15 23.19 26.12 12.83
CA GLU A 15 22.19 27.07 12.33
C GLU A 15 21.36 26.50 11.18
N LEU A 16 21.97 25.78 10.26
CA LEU A 16 21.24 25.11 9.19
C LEU A 16 20.30 24.03 9.74
N ALA A 17 20.76 23.26 10.74
CA ALA A 17 19.95 22.25 11.42
C ALA A 17 18.77 22.86 12.20
N ARG A 18 18.93 24.04 12.78
CA ARG A 18 17.79 24.76 13.37
C ARG A 18 16.76 25.13 12.31
N ARG A 19 17.17 25.66 11.18
CA ARG A 19 16.25 26.16 10.15
C ARG A 19 15.58 25.05 9.33
N ARG A 20 16.27 23.92 9.16
CA ARG A 20 15.81 22.85 8.26
C ARG A 20 15.88 21.50 8.96
N PHE A 21 14.73 20.89 9.14
CA PHE A 21 14.56 19.63 9.86
C PHE A 21 15.41 18.48 9.24
N PHE A 22 15.48 18.40 7.90
CA PHE A 22 16.33 17.39 7.26
C PHE A 22 17.81 17.49 7.70
N TYR A 23 18.35 18.68 7.81
CA TYR A 23 19.76 18.85 8.24
C TYR A 23 19.94 18.58 9.74
N TYR A 24 18.92 18.79 10.57
CA TYR A 24 18.92 18.30 11.95
C TYR A 24 19.06 16.77 11.96
N CYS A 25 18.20 16.06 11.23
CA CYS A 25 18.27 14.60 11.10
C CYS A 25 19.61 14.11 10.55
N HIS A 26 20.16 14.82 9.55
CA HIS A 26 21.46 14.50 8.98
C HIS A 26 22.59 14.60 10.00
N LEU A 27 22.61 15.63 10.85
CA LEU A 27 23.63 15.76 11.88
C LEU A 27 23.55 14.67 12.95
N LYS A 28 22.32 14.25 13.31
CA LYS A 28 22.08 13.16 14.28
C LYS A 28 22.45 11.79 13.70
N SER A 29 22.26 11.57 12.40
CA SER A 29 22.48 10.27 11.77
C SER A 29 22.77 10.39 10.27
N PRO A 30 23.99 10.79 9.88
CA PRO A 30 24.36 11.08 8.49
C PRO A 30 24.29 9.84 7.58
N ASP A 31 24.51 8.65 8.11
CA ASP A 31 24.42 7.40 7.34
C ASP A 31 22.98 7.07 6.90
N PHE A 32 22.00 7.52 7.67
CA PHE A 32 20.60 7.28 7.35
C PHE A 32 19.96 8.46 6.61
N TYR A 33 20.14 9.68 7.10
CA TYR A 33 19.60 10.90 6.50
C TYR A 33 20.65 11.54 5.58
N ASN A 34 20.67 11.12 4.33
CA ASN A 34 21.59 11.65 3.33
C ASN A 34 20.89 11.84 1.98
N GLU A 35 21.52 12.58 1.08
CA GLU A 35 20.94 12.94 -0.22
C GLU A 35 20.75 11.75 -1.17
N SER A 36 21.43 10.62 -0.93
CA SER A 36 21.20 9.39 -1.70
C SER A 36 19.87 8.70 -1.37
N ARG A 37 19.14 9.22 -0.37
CA ARG A 37 17.82 8.75 0.03
C ARG A 37 16.77 9.86 -0.12
N PRO A 38 16.37 10.21 -1.34
CA PRO A 38 15.48 11.35 -1.60
C PRO A 38 14.12 11.24 -0.90
N TYR A 39 13.62 10.01 -0.69
CA TYR A 39 12.35 9.77 -0.01
C TYR A 39 12.37 10.25 1.45
N ILE A 40 13.51 10.06 2.17
CA ILE A 40 13.61 10.46 3.57
C ILE A 40 13.79 11.98 3.70
N LYS A 41 14.51 12.59 2.74
CA LYS A 41 14.58 14.04 2.66
C LYS A 41 13.20 14.64 2.43
N LYS A 42 12.46 14.10 1.46
CA LYS A 42 11.09 14.52 1.20
C LYS A 42 10.19 14.39 2.44
N LEU A 43 10.28 13.27 3.18
CA LEU A 43 9.54 13.09 4.42
C LEU A 43 9.86 14.16 5.46
N CYS A 44 11.14 14.51 5.62
CA CYS A 44 11.54 15.57 6.56
C CYS A 44 11.03 16.95 6.12
N ASP A 45 11.11 17.26 4.83
CA ASP A 45 10.59 18.51 4.28
C ASP A 45 9.07 18.57 4.45
N ASP A 46 8.34 17.50 4.12
CA ASP A 46 6.88 17.40 4.29
C ASP A 46 6.42 17.56 5.76
N LEU A 47 7.18 17.02 6.73
CA LEU A 47 6.90 17.18 8.16
C LEU A 47 7.11 18.63 8.61
N GLN A 48 8.20 19.29 8.17
CA GLN A 48 8.45 20.69 8.47
C GLN A 48 7.38 21.58 7.85
N ASP A 49 7.07 21.41 6.58
CA ASP A 49 6.03 22.18 5.88
C ASP A 49 4.66 22.02 6.54
N PHE A 50 4.31 20.81 7.01
CA PHE A 50 3.09 20.57 7.77
C PHE A 50 3.06 21.33 9.10
N TYR A 51 4.16 21.33 9.84
CA TYR A 51 4.22 22.03 11.14
C TYR A 51 4.11 23.56 10.98
N GLU A 52 4.77 24.09 9.96
CA GLU A 52 4.80 25.52 9.64
C GLU A 52 3.55 25.99 8.84
N GLY A 53 2.85 25.07 8.19
CA GLY A 53 1.70 25.32 7.33
C GLY A 53 0.36 25.39 8.07
N ASP A 54 -0.73 25.36 7.31
CA ASP A 54 -2.11 25.49 7.80
C ASP A 54 -2.91 24.18 7.74
N GLU A 55 -2.28 23.07 7.34
CA GLU A 55 -2.91 21.76 7.44
C GLU A 55 -3.03 21.32 8.90
N GLU A 56 -4.16 20.72 9.24
CA GLU A 56 -4.50 20.30 10.60
C GLU A 56 -4.13 18.83 10.85
N VAL A 57 -4.19 18.02 9.81
CA VAL A 57 -3.97 16.56 9.89
C VAL A 57 -2.97 16.11 8.83
N LEU A 58 -1.98 15.36 9.27
CA LEU A 58 -1.01 14.67 8.40
C LEU A 58 -1.12 13.16 8.60
N ILE A 59 -1.37 12.43 7.51
CA ILE A 59 -1.40 10.97 7.52
C ILE A 59 -0.21 10.47 6.69
N ILE A 60 0.64 9.64 7.29
CA ILE A 60 1.86 9.10 6.66
C ILE A 60 1.77 7.58 6.61
N ASN A 61 1.68 7.04 5.41
CA ASN A 61 1.70 5.60 5.16
C ASN A 61 2.99 5.22 4.44
N MET A 62 3.80 4.40 5.09
CA MET A 62 5.12 3.99 4.59
C MET A 62 5.45 2.54 4.94
N PRO A 63 6.28 1.87 4.11
CA PRO A 63 6.71 0.50 4.39
C PRO A 63 7.47 0.37 5.71
N PRO A 64 7.48 -0.82 6.33
CA PRO A 64 8.31 -1.11 7.50
C PRO A 64 9.78 -0.82 7.24
N ARG A 65 10.51 -0.39 8.30
CA ARG A 65 11.96 -0.14 8.28
C ARG A 65 12.45 1.05 7.46
N HIS A 66 11.57 1.83 6.82
CA HIS A 66 11.96 3.02 6.05
C HIS A 66 12.09 4.30 6.89
N GLY A 67 12.14 4.18 8.23
CA GLY A 67 12.52 5.29 9.12
C GLY A 67 11.39 6.15 9.64
N LYS A 68 10.10 5.80 9.42
CA LYS A 68 8.94 6.60 9.82
C LYS A 68 8.95 7.00 11.30
N SER A 69 8.96 6.05 12.23
CA SER A 69 8.95 6.32 13.68
C SER A 69 10.21 7.03 14.18
N ARG A 70 11.37 6.69 13.59
CA ARG A 70 12.64 7.36 13.89
C ARG A 70 12.61 8.84 13.49
N THR A 71 12.08 9.14 12.31
CA THR A 71 11.96 10.52 11.82
C THR A 71 10.96 11.30 12.67
N ALA A 72 9.87 10.66 13.12
CA ALA A 72 8.92 11.28 14.04
C ALA A 72 9.54 11.61 15.41
N SER A 73 10.40 10.73 15.96
CA SER A 73 11.13 11.03 17.21
C SER A 73 12.04 12.26 17.07
N LEU A 74 12.84 12.30 15.99
CA LEU A 74 13.70 13.46 15.70
C LEU A 74 12.90 14.74 15.44
N PHE A 75 11.69 14.59 14.88
CA PHE A 75 10.80 15.72 14.64
C PHE A 75 10.29 16.32 15.95
N VAL A 76 9.92 15.49 16.91
CA VAL A 76 9.56 15.93 18.26
C VAL A 76 10.71 16.69 18.93
N GLU A 77 11.95 16.17 18.84
CA GLU A 77 13.14 16.86 19.37
C GLU A 77 13.31 18.25 18.72
N TRP A 78 13.19 18.30 17.41
CA TRP A 78 13.34 19.54 16.64
C TRP A 78 12.28 20.58 16.99
N ILE A 79 11.01 20.19 17.12
CA ILE A 79 9.90 21.03 17.54
C ILE A 79 10.14 21.59 18.95
N LEU A 80 10.47 20.73 19.92
CA LEU A 80 10.74 21.13 21.30
C LEU A 80 11.97 22.02 21.42
N GLY A 81 12.94 21.85 20.50
CA GLY A 81 14.08 22.74 20.37
C GLY A 81 13.70 24.16 19.99
N HIS A 82 12.69 24.32 19.16
CA HIS A 82 12.17 25.61 18.69
C HIS A 82 11.19 26.25 19.66
N ASN A 83 10.29 25.46 20.22
CA ASN A 83 9.21 25.94 21.06
C ASN A 83 9.04 25.09 22.31
N GLN A 84 9.53 25.57 23.43
CA GLN A 84 9.43 24.89 24.72
C GLN A 84 8.01 24.94 25.34
N SER A 85 7.07 25.64 24.73
CA SER A 85 5.67 25.64 25.13
C SER A 85 4.84 24.53 24.52
N GLU A 86 5.38 23.82 23.51
CA GLU A 86 4.68 22.71 22.87
C GLU A 86 4.39 21.58 23.84
N LYS A 87 3.20 21.02 23.70
CA LYS A 87 2.73 19.85 24.43
C LYS A 87 2.47 18.73 23.44
N ILE A 88 3.33 17.75 23.44
CA ILE A 88 3.30 16.66 22.49
C ILE A 88 2.80 15.39 23.17
N MET A 89 1.76 14.79 22.59
CA MET A 89 1.24 13.50 23.05
C MET A 89 1.47 12.46 21.96
N THR A 90 2.14 11.36 22.31
CA THR A 90 2.37 10.25 21.39
C THR A 90 1.62 9.01 21.81
N GLY A 91 0.99 8.34 20.83
CA GLY A 91 0.29 7.08 21.03
C GLY A 91 0.86 5.97 20.17
N SER A 92 1.03 4.77 20.73
CA SER A 92 1.44 3.56 20.00
C SER A 92 0.62 2.36 20.48
N TYR A 93 0.70 1.22 19.77
CA TYR A 93 -0.16 0.08 20.06
C TYR A 93 -0.02 -0.48 21.50
N ASN A 94 1.12 -0.27 22.16
CA ASN A 94 1.32 -0.64 23.56
C ASN A 94 2.24 0.34 24.29
N GLU A 95 2.23 0.23 25.63
CA GLU A 95 3.00 1.09 26.51
C GLU A 95 4.52 0.98 26.32
N THR A 96 5.02 -0.22 26.01
CA THR A 96 6.46 -0.44 25.81
C THR A 96 7.00 0.36 24.62
N LEU A 97 6.29 0.37 23.51
CA LEU A 97 6.69 1.13 22.32
C LEU A 97 6.55 2.63 22.53
N SER A 98 5.42 3.08 23.10
CA SER A 98 5.21 4.51 23.38
C SER A 98 6.26 5.04 24.36
N THR A 99 6.58 4.28 25.40
CA THR A 99 7.65 4.61 26.36
C THR A 99 9.03 4.61 25.72
N THR A 100 9.30 3.70 24.78
CA THR A 100 10.58 3.66 24.06
C THR A 100 10.74 4.91 23.19
N PHE A 101 9.70 5.35 22.52
CA PHE A 101 9.70 6.60 21.75
C PHE A 101 10.01 7.79 22.65
N SER A 102 9.27 7.96 23.75
CA SER A 102 9.49 9.00 24.74
C SER A 102 10.91 9.02 25.30
N LYS A 103 11.41 7.83 25.69
CA LYS A 103 12.76 7.66 26.23
C LYS A 103 13.84 8.09 25.24
N ASN A 104 13.68 7.80 23.95
CA ASN A 104 14.64 8.17 22.91
C ASN A 104 14.72 9.70 22.80
N VAL A 105 13.56 10.38 22.65
CA VAL A 105 13.49 11.84 22.58
C VAL A 105 14.13 12.49 23.82
N ARG A 106 13.73 12.02 25.01
CA ARG A 106 14.27 12.57 26.26
C ARG A 106 15.78 12.39 26.39
N ASN A 107 16.28 11.19 26.10
CA ASN A 107 17.69 10.88 26.21
C ASN A 107 18.53 11.68 25.21
N ASP A 108 18.02 11.92 24.00
CA ASP A 108 18.69 12.72 23.01
C ASP A 108 18.77 14.20 23.42
N ILE A 109 17.71 14.74 24.06
CA ILE A 109 17.75 16.11 24.64
C ILE A 109 18.74 16.21 25.80
N GLN A 110 18.88 15.15 26.61
CA GLN A 110 19.79 15.12 27.77
C GLN A 110 21.19 14.61 27.43
N GLU A 111 21.47 14.28 26.16
CA GLU A 111 22.78 13.73 25.78
C GLU A 111 23.93 14.64 26.21
N GLU A 112 24.86 14.10 27.00
CA GLU A 112 26.09 14.80 27.35
C GLU A 112 27.17 14.57 26.30
N LYS A 113 27.93 15.62 26.01
CA LYS A 113 28.94 15.59 24.94
C LYS A 113 30.21 14.85 25.38
N ALA A 114 30.24 13.53 25.11
CA ALA A 114 31.44 12.71 25.33
C ALA A 114 32.51 12.89 24.25
N ASP A 115 32.09 13.10 22.98
CA ASP A 115 32.98 13.31 21.85
C ASP A 115 32.83 14.76 21.33
N LYS A 116 33.97 15.52 21.40
CA LYS A 116 33.98 16.92 20.94
C LYS A 116 33.66 17.10 19.45
N SER A 117 33.87 16.09 18.63
CA SER A 117 33.61 16.13 17.18
C SER A 117 32.12 15.89 16.85
N LYS A 118 31.37 15.23 17.75
CA LYS A 118 29.94 14.96 17.57
C LYS A 118 29.11 16.20 17.90
N ILE A 119 28.21 16.56 17.00
CA ILE A 119 27.19 17.59 17.27
C ILE A 119 25.99 16.89 17.91
N ILE A 120 25.63 17.33 19.13
CA ILE A 120 24.50 16.83 19.90
C ILE A 120 23.40 17.86 19.99
N PHE A 121 22.23 17.48 20.56
CA PHE A 121 21.08 18.35 20.68
C PHE A 121 21.39 19.71 21.32
N SER A 122 22.14 19.73 22.43
CA SER A 122 22.51 20.95 23.17
C SER A 122 23.46 21.88 22.38
N ASP A 123 24.18 21.42 21.37
CA ASP A 123 24.97 22.28 20.47
C ASP A 123 24.03 23.06 19.52
N ILE A 124 22.89 22.48 19.17
CA ILE A 124 21.91 23.07 18.25
C ILE A 124 20.92 23.95 19.03
N PHE A 125 20.42 23.45 20.16
CA PHE A 125 19.43 24.09 21.01
C PHE A 125 19.93 24.25 22.47
N PRO A 126 20.90 25.15 22.73
CA PRO A 126 21.62 25.20 24.02
C PRO A 126 20.76 25.60 25.23
N ASN A 127 19.62 26.22 24.98
CA ASN A 127 18.74 26.70 26.03
C ASN A 127 17.58 25.73 26.35
N VAL A 128 17.58 24.53 25.75
CA VAL A 128 16.53 23.54 25.95
C VAL A 128 17.07 22.37 26.75
N LYS A 129 16.47 22.14 27.90
CA LYS A 129 16.86 21.07 28.84
C LYS A 129 15.63 20.44 29.48
N ILE A 130 15.77 19.17 29.83
CA ILE A 130 14.75 18.49 30.65
C ILE A 130 14.77 19.09 32.08
N LYS A 131 13.61 19.34 32.62
CA LYS A 131 13.42 19.87 33.96
C LYS A 131 13.97 18.88 34.99
N ARG A 132 14.78 19.35 35.88
CA ARG A 132 15.41 18.51 36.92
C ARG A 132 14.37 17.82 37.80
N GLY A 133 14.46 16.53 37.94
CA GLY A 133 13.51 15.71 38.70
C GLY A 133 12.21 15.35 37.98
N ASP A 134 11.99 15.83 36.77
CA ASP A 134 10.80 15.58 35.96
C ASP A 134 11.16 14.79 34.69
N GLY A 135 11.86 13.71 34.86
CA GLY A 135 12.37 12.88 33.75
C GLY A 135 11.81 11.46 33.77
N SER A 136 10.51 11.28 34.01
CA SER A 136 9.91 9.94 33.93
C SER A 136 9.96 9.39 32.50
N MET A 137 9.66 8.10 32.30
CA MET A 137 9.76 7.50 30.98
C MET A 137 8.64 7.90 30.03
N ASN A 138 7.48 8.22 30.54
CA ASN A 138 6.28 8.49 29.76
C ASN A 138 5.73 9.92 29.88
N LEU A 139 6.12 10.65 30.92
CA LEU A 139 5.69 12.03 31.16
C LEU A 139 6.87 12.86 31.65
N TRP A 140 7.17 13.95 30.96
CA TRP A 140 8.25 14.85 31.37
C TRP A 140 8.06 16.27 30.83
N SER A 141 8.76 17.22 31.45
CA SER A 141 8.73 18.63 31.11
C SER A 141 10.14 19.15 30.77
N LEU A 142 10.19 20.21 30.00
CA LEU A 142 11.38 21.06 29.81
C LEU A 142 11.49 22.08 30.97
N GLU A 143 12.67 22.65 31.19
CA GLU A 143 12.91 23.64 32.23
C GLU A 143 11.97 24.88 32.12
N ASN A 144 11.72 25.30 30.87
CA ASN A 144 10.83 26.45 30.58
C ASN A 144 9.46 26.02 30.04
N GLY A 145 9.03 24.79 30.31
CA GLY A 145 7.78 24.23 29.84
C GLY A 145 6.99 23.53 30.96
N TYR A 146 5.85 23.00 30.58
CA TYR A 146 4.98 22.24 31.47
C TYR A 146 4.30 21.11 30.73
N ASN A 147 4.48 19.87 31.20
CA ASN A 147 3.92 18.65 30.57
C ASN A 147 4.19 18.61 29.06
N ASN A 148 5.46 18.85 28.65
CA ASN A 148 5.81 18.97 27.25
C ASN A 148 5.68 17.68 26.49
N TYR A 149 5.75 16.56 27.18
CA TYR A 149 5.67 15.26 26.51
C TYR A 149 4.91 14.25 27.36
N LEU A 150 3.91 13.60 26.73
CA LEU A 150 3.23 12.43 27.27
C LEU A 150 3.23 11.30 26.24
N SER A 151 3.66 10.10 26.63
CA SER A 151 3.44 8.89 25.83
C SER A 151 2.34 8.02 26.42
N THR A 152 1.47 7.48 25.56
CA THR A 152 0.33 6.65 25.97
C THR A 152 0.06 5.52 24.96
N SER A 153 -0.94 4.69 25.26
CA SER A 153 -1.41 3.60 24.39
C SER A 153 -2.93 3.42 24.58
N PRO A 154 -3.61 2.63 23.76
CA PRO A 154 -5.04 2.35 23.93
C PRO A 154 -5.44 1.76 25.29
N THR A 155 -4.47 1.19 26.02
CA THR A 155 -4.67 0.65 27.35
C THR A 155 -4.12 1.58 28.46
N GLY A 156 -3.47 2.68 28.06
CA GLY A 156 -2.88 3.66 28.98
C GLY A 156 -3.83 4.79 29.34
N THR A 157 -3.38 5.66 30.27
CA THR A 157 -4.14 6.84 30.70
C THR A 157 -3.60 8.09 30.01
N ALA A 158 -4.49 8.94 29.50
CA ALA A 158 -4.15 10.26 28.95
C ALA A 158 -5.01 11.39 29.59
N THR A 159 -5.74 11.06 30.66
CA THR A 159 -6.66 12.02 31.30
C THR A 159 -5.90 13.14 32.02
N GLY A 160 -6.38 14.37 31.85
CA GLY A 160 -5.82 15.55 32.56
C GLY A 160 -4.65 16.23 31.82
N PHE A 161 -4.27 15.78 30.62
CA PHE A 161 -3.22 16.40 29.82
C PHE A 161 -3.79 16.98 28.52
N GLY A 162 -3.36 18.19 28.14
CA GLY A 162 -3.61 18.77 26.83
C GLY A 162 -2.44 18.54 25.89
N ALA A 163 -2.67 18.63 24.58
CA ALA A 163 -1.65 18.50 23.56
C ALA A 163 -1.85 19.51 22.43
N SER A 164 -0.78 20.21 22.04
CA SER A 164 -0.74 21.01 20.82
C SER A 164 -0.41 20.18 19.58
N LEU A 165 0.20 19.00 19.79
CA LEU A 165 0.51 18.04 18.72
C LEU A 165 0.24 16.59 19.18
N LEU A 166 -0.63 15.90 18.48
CA LEU A 166 -0.85 14.46 18.64
C LEU A 166 -0.07 13.70 17.59
N ILE A 167 0.65 12.65 17.98
CA ILE A 167 1.34 11.74 17.07
C ILE A 167 0.90 10.32 17.38
N ILE A 168 0.26 9.65 16.43
CA ILE A 168 -0.14 8.24 16.56
C ILE A 168 0.78 7.40 15.67
N ASP A 169 1.52 6.47 16.28
CA ASP A 169 2.51 5.62 15.58
C ASP A 169 2.15 4.13 15.71
N ASP A 170 1.86 3.50 14.56
CA ASP A 170 1.64 2.06 14.36
C ASP A 170 0.77 1.39 15.45
N LEU A 171 -0.57 1.59 15.41
CA LEU A 171 -1.50 0.98 16.38
C LEU A 171 -1.77 -0.50 16.14
N ILE A 172 -1.49 -1.04 14.97
CA ILE A 172 -1.74 -2.44 14.62
C ILE A 172 -0.44 -3.23 14.66
N LYS A 173 -0.43 -4.30 15.44
CA LYS A 173 0.75 -5.14 15.67
C LYS A 173 0.95 -6.20 14.58
N ASN A 174 -0.14 -6.81 14.10
CA ASN A 174 -0.09 -7.94 13.18
C ASN A 174 -1.40 -8.08 12.38
N ALA A 175 -1.43 -9.03 11.44
CA ALA A 175 -2.60 -9.28 10.60
C ALA A 175 -3.84 -9.73 11.40
N GLU A 176 -3.68 -10.45 12.50
CA GLU A 176 -4.78 -10.90 13.34
C GLU A 176 -5.54 -9.71 13.94
N GLU A 177 -4.81 -8.73 14.48
CA GLU A 177 -5.41 -7.48 14.97
C GLU A 177 -6.04 -6.65 13.83
N ALA A 178 -5.38 -6.61 12.67
CA ALA A 178 -5.87 -5.88 11.51
C ALA A 178 -7.24 -6.35 11.00
N TYR A 179 -7.49 -7.65 11.10
CA TYR A 179 -8.74 -8.27 10.67
C TYR A 179 -9.77 -8.42 11.80
N ASN A 180 -9.44 -7.98 13.00
CA ASN A 180 -10.34 -8.00 14.15
C ASN A 180 -11.07 -6.66 14.29
N GLU A 181 -12.37 -6.67 13.97
CA GLU A 181 -13.21 -5.47 14.04
C GLU A 181 -13.22 -4.83 15.44
N ASN A 182 -13.33 -5.65 16.48
CA ASN A 182 -13.37 -5.13 17.85
C ASN A 182 -12.06 -4.39 18.21
N VAL A 183 -10.93 -4.81 17.65
CA VAL A 183 -9.65 -4.12 17.83
C VAL A 183 -9.65 -2.79 17.07
N LYS A 184 -10.09 -2.77 15.82
CA LYS A 184 -10.18 -1.55 15.01
C LYS A 184 -11.16 -0.54 15.60
N GLU A 185 -12.33 -0.99 16.08
CA GLU A 185 -13.28 -0.14 16.79
C GLU A 185 -12.67 0.45 18.06
N LYS A 186 -12.01 -0.34 18.90
CA LYS A 186 -11.32 0.16 20.09
C LYS A 186 -10.23 1.17 19.76
N HIS A 187 -9.50 1.00 18.66
CA HIS A 187 -8.50 1.99 18.22
C HIS A 187 -9.16 3.28 17.77
N TRP A 188 -10.28 3.20 17.06
CA TRP A 188 -11.05 4.36 16.63
C TRP A 188 -11.67 5.10 17.82
N ASP A 189 -12.33 4.38 18.74
CA ASP A 189 -12.91 4.93 19.97
C ASP A 189 -11.84 5.60 20.84
N TRP A 190 -10.70 4.96 21.01
CA TRP A 190 -9.59 5.55 21.76
C TRP A 190 -9.06 6.82 21.08
N PHE A 191 -8.90 6.81 19.77
CA PHE A 191 -8.48 7.99 19.03
C PHE A 191 -9.49 9.12 19.17
N THR A 192 -10.77 8.87 18.93
CA THR A 192 -11.81 9.91 18.94
C THR A 192 -12.16 10.38 20.35
N ASN A 193 -12.36 9.46 21.29
CA ASN A 193 -12.86 9.79 22.63
C ASN A 193 -11.74 10.16 23.61
N THR A 194 -10.52 9.64 23.42
CA THR A 194 -9.40 9.89 24.32
C THR A 194 -8.41 10.88 23.73
N MET A 195 -7.85 10.60 22.55
CA MET A 195 -6.78 11.44 22.00
C MET A 195 -7.29 12.79 21.50
N LEU A 196 -8.34 12.82 20.69
CA LEU A 196 -8.89 14.08 20.17
C LEU A 196 -9.42 15.00 21.28
N SER A 197 -9.98 14.42 22.36
CA SER A 197 -10.42 15.23 23.50
C SER A 197 -9.25 15.90 24.26
N ARG A 198 -8.01 15.61 23.94
CA ARG A 198 -6.79 16.23 24.50
C ARG A 198 -6.18 17.25 23.57
N LEU A 199 -6.59 17.29 22.32
CA LEU A 199 -6.09 18.28 21.37
C LEU A 199 -6.56 19.67 21.75
N GLU A 200 -5.63 20.59 21.94
CA GLU A 200 -5.90 22.00 22.21
C GLU A 200 -6.34 22.69 20.90
N GLU A 201 -7.04 23.82 21.04
CA GLU A 201 -7.48 24.59 19.85
C GLU A 201 -6.30 25.00 18.98
N GLY A 202 -6.41 24.78 17.68
CA GLY A 202 -5.32 24.99 16.73
C GLY A 202 -4.21 23.93 16.77
N GLY A 203 -4.39 22.88 17.58
CA GLY A 203 -3.45 21.76 17.61
C GLY A 203 -3.48 20.91 16.34
N LYS A 204 -2.41 20.16 16.12
CA LYS A 204 -2.20 19.35 14.92
C LYS A 204 -2.14 17.86 15.21
N ILE A 205 -2.46 17.05 14.19
CA ILE A 205 -2.49 15.60 14.31
C ILE A 205 -1.58 14.98 13.25
N ILE A 206 -0.72 14.06 13.66
CA ILE A 206 0.08 13.21 12.76
C ILE A 206 -0.27 11.76 13.03
N ILE A 207 -0.73 11.04 12.00
CA ILE A 207 -0.97 9.60 12.05
C ILE A 207 0.07 8.93 11.17
N ILE A 208 0.93 8.13 11.76
CA ILE A 208 2.02 7.43 11.09
C ILE A 208 1.78 5.94 11.21
N MET A 209 1.55 5.25 10.11
CA MET A 209 1.41 3.79 10.17
C MET A 209 1.68 3.10 8.85
N THR A 210 2.09 1.86 8.96
CA THR A 210 2.00 0.89 7.88
C THR A 210 0.53 0.51 7.71
N ARG A 211 0.04 0.46 6.47
CA ARG A 211 -1.35 0.03 6.21
C ARG A 211 -1.50 -1.47 6.46
N TRP A 212 -2.65 -1.87 6.99
CA TRP A 212 -3.01 -3.25 7.26
C TRP A 212 -4.39 -3.62 6.72
N ALA A 213 -5.36 -2.73 6.88
CA ALA A 213 -6.74 -2.89 6.42
C ALA A 213 -7.24 -1.56 5.83
N SER A 214 -8.26 -1.61 4.98
CA SER A 214 -8.85 -0.40 4.39
C SER A 214 -9.43 0.52 5.47
N ASP A 215 -10.00 -0.07 6.51
CA ASP A 215 -10.64 0.56 7.67
C ASP A 215 -9.76 0.56 8.93
N ASP A 216 -8.43 0.47 8.79
CA ASP A 216 -7.49 0.77 9.88
C ASP A 216 -7.57 2.25 10.27
N LEU A 217 -6.93 2.64 11.37
CA LEU A 217 -7.01 4.02 11.86
C LEU A 217 -6.69 5.06 10.78
N ALA A 218 -5.64 4.84 9.97
CA ALA A 218 -5.28 5.79 8.91
C ALA A 218 -6.35 5.88 7.82
N GLY A 219 -6.97 4.74 7.43
CA GLY A 219 -8.06 4.72 6.47
C GLY A 219 -9.29 5.46 6.98
N ARG A 220 -9.75 5.13 8.19
CA ARG A 220 -10.90 5.80 8.81
C ARG A 220 -10.66 7.29 9.03
N ALA A 221 -9.50 7.69 9.50
CA ALA A 221 -9.15 9.09 9.70
C ALA A 221 -9.13 9.86 8.37
N LEU A 222 -8.56 9.26 7.31
CA LEU A 222 -8.52 9.87 5.99
C LEU A 222 -9.94 10.13 5.42
N GLU A 223 -10.84 9.15 5.57
CA GLU A 223 -12.25 9.28 5.15
C GLU A 223 -12.99 10.31 6.01
N HIS A 224 -12.85 10.23 7.34
CA HIS A 224 -13.50 11.13 8.29
C HIS A 224 -13.15 12.59 8.02
N TYR A 225 -11.86 12.92 8.00
CA TYR A 225 -11.41 14.29 7.83
C TYR A 225 -11.66 14.85 6.44
N LYS A 226 -11.62 14.02 5.39
CA LYS A 226 -12.03 14.45 4.04
C LYS A 226 -13.53 14.76 3.97
N ALA A 227 -14.37 13.96 4.64
CA ALA A 227 -15.81 14.19 4.68
C ALA A 227 -16.17 15.45 5.48
N ASP A 228 -15.43 15.74 6.54
CA ASP A 228 -15.60 16.92 7.39
C ASP A 228 -15.03 18.21 6.78
N GLY A 229 -14.28 18.12 5.69
CA GLY A 229 -13.67 19.27 5.01
C GLY A 229 -12.39 19.79 5.69
N THR A 230 -11.84 19.06 6.64
CA THR A 230 -10.57 19.39 7.30
C THR A 230 -9.41 19.35 6.31
N LYS A 231 -8.43 20.24 6.48
CA LYS A 231 -7.21 20.26 5.64
C LYS A 231 -6.29 19.09 6.00
N VAL A 232 -6.35 18.05 5.19
CA VAL A 232 -5.56 16.81 5.35
C VAL A 232 -4.47 16.72 4.31
N LYS A 233 -3.22 16.56 4.77
CA LYS A 233 -2.10 16.14 3.94
C LYS A 233 -1.93 14.62 4.07
N HIS A 234 -1.92 13.89 2.95
CA HIS A 234 -1.70 12.45 2.94
C HIS A 234 -0.43 12.11 2.16
N ILE A 235 0.50 11.43 2.82
CA ILE A 235 1.76 10.95 2.25
C ILE A 235 1.68 9.43 2.18
N GLU A 236 1.73 8.90 0.97
CA GLU A 236 1.78 7.47 0.71
C GLU A 236 3.08 7.13 -0.02
N MET A 237 3.88 6.23 0.54
CA MET A 237 5.12 5.75 -0.06
C MET A 237 5.08 4.23 -0.21
N LYS A 238 5.18 3.74 -1.43
CA LYS A 238 5.23 2.31 -1.76
C LYS A 238 6.68 1.82 -1.65
N ALA A 239 6.90 0.56 -1.29
CA ALA A 239 8.24 -0.04 -1.32
C ALA A 239 8.74 -0.26 -2.75
N LEU A 240 7.87 -0.80 -3.61
CA LEU A 240 8.09 -0.94 -5.04
C LEU A 240 7.36 0.18 -5.77
N GLN A 241 8.09 0.99 -6.52
CA GLN A 241 7.56 2.13 -7.27
C GLN A 241 6.90 1.67 -8.58
N ASP A 242 6.11 2.54 -9.18
CA ASP A 242 5.38 2.25 -10.43
C ASP A 242 6.33 2.05 -11.63
N ASP A 243 7.56 2.57 -11.55
CA ASP A 243 8.64 2.37 -12.53
C ASP A 243 9.49 1.11 -12.27
N ASN A 244 9.01 0.21 -11.39
CA ASN A 244 9.72 -1.00 -10.98
C ASN A 244 11.03 -0.78 -10.19
N THR A 245 11.33 0.42 -9.74
CA THR A 245 12.43 0.65 -8.80
C THR A 245 12.01 0.44 -7.35
N MET A 246 12.96 0.20 -6.45
CA MET A 246 12.67 0.18 -5.01
C MET A 246 12.72 1.59 -4.44
N LEU A 247 11.86 1.91 -3.47
CA LEU A 247 11.88 3.18 -2.74
C LEU A 247 13.29 3.49 -2.20
N CYS A 248 13.95 2.46 -1.67
CA CYS A 248 15.35 2.54 -1.26
C CYS A 248 15.96 1.14 -1.24
N GLU A 249 16.75 0.81 -2.26
CA GLU A 249 17.42 -0.50 -2.40
C GLU A 249 18.32 -0.83 -1.20
N ALA A 250 18.98 0.18 -0.60
CA ALA A 250 19.82 0.02 0.57
C ALA A 250 19.04 -0.35 1.86
N VAL A 251 17.74 -0.05 1.92
CA VAL A 251 16.87 -0.40 3.05
C VAL A 251 16.14 -1.71 2.81
N LEU A 252 15.64 -1.88 1.60
CA LEU A 252 14.91 -3.08 1.17
C LEU A 252 15.25 -3.37 -0.29
N SER A 253 16.13 -4.35 -0.51
CA SER A 253 16.47 -4.77 -1.86
C SER A 253 15.31 -5.48 -2.54
N ARG A 254 15.26 -5.42 -3.88
CA ARG A 254 14.25 -6.13 -4.69
C ARG A 254 14.15 -7.61 -4.31
N LYS A 255 15.28 -8.30 -4.22
CA LYS A 255 15.35 -9.71 -3.81
C LYS A 255 14.73 -9.94 -2.43
N SER A 256 15.05 -9.09 -1.45
CA SER A 256 14.49 -9.19 -0.11
C SER A 256 12.99 -8.89 -0.08
N TYR A 257 12.53 -7.93 -0.87
CA TYR A 257 11.11 -7.63 -1.05
C TYR A 257 10.35 -8.85 -1.59
N GLU A 258 10.80 -9.43 -2.69
CA GLU A 258 10.19 -10.61 -3.32
C GLU A 258 10.15 -11.82 -2.37
N SER A 259 11.23 -12.04 -1.61
CA SER A 259 11.27 -13.08 -0.58
C SER A 259 10.22 -12.86 0.52
N LYS A 260 10.04 -11.62 0.96
CA LYS A 260 9.03 -11.26 1.97
C LYS A 260 7.60 -11.44 1.43
N VAL A 261 7.34 -11.02 0.19
CA VAL A 261 6.04 -11.23 -0.49
C VAL A 261 5.69 -12.70 -0.53
N LYS A 262 6.66 -13.57 -0.88
CA LYS A 262 6.46 -15.03 -0.87
C LYS A 262 6.14 -15.59 0.52
N ALA A 263 6.80 -15.06 1.55
CA ALA A 263 6.65 -15.56 2.92
C ALA A 263 5.32 -15.15 3.57
N MET A 264 4.89 -13.90 3.40
CA MET A 264 3.71 -13.35 4.08
C MET A 264 2.42 -13.41 3.25
N GLY A 265 2.52 -13.66 1.95
CA GLY A 265 1.40 -13.61 1.01
C GLY A 265 1.14 -12.23 0.42
N GLN A 266 0.49 -12.22 -0.74
CA GLN A 266 0.28 -11.01 -1.54
C GLN A 266 -0.58 -9.96 -0.80
N ASP A 267 -1.60 -10.39 -0.06
CA ASP A 267 -2.53 -9.50 0.63
C ASP A 267 -1.82 -8.65 1.69
N ILE A 268 -1.05 -9.31 2.57
CA ILE A 268 -0.29 -8.62 3.62
C ILE A 268 0.82 -7.76 2.99
N ALA A 269 1.48 -8.28 1.95
CA ALA A 269 2.51 -7.52 1.25
C ALA A 269 1.96 -6.29 0.54
N SER A 270 0.79 -6.38 -0.11
CA SER A 270 0.09 -5.26 -0.72
C SER A 270 -0.25 -4.19 0.33
N ALA A 271 -0.80 -4.59 1.47
CA ALA A 271 -1.10 -3.66 2.54
C ALA A 271 0.17 -3.00 3.09
N ASN A 272 1.14 -3.80 3.56
CA ASN A 272 2.27 -3.30 4.33
C ASN A 272 3.35 -2.62 3.49
N TYR A 273 3.62 -3.15 2.29
CA TYR A 273 4.71 -2.65 1.45
C TYR A 273 4.24 -1.72 0.33
N GLN A 274 3.01 -1.90 -0.17
CA GLN A 274 2.45 -1.03 -1.21
C GLN A 274 1.43 -0.02 -0.66
N GLN A 275 1.14 -0.06 0.63
CA GLN A 275 0.13 0.78 1.32
C GLN A 275 -1.28 0.61 0.71
N LEU A 276 -1.53 -0.50 0.04
CA LEU A 276 -2.78 -0.86 -0.60
C LEU A 276 -3.42 -2.04 0.14
N PRO A 277 -4.10 -1.81 1.27
CA PRO A 277 -4.80 -2.85 1.99
C PRO A 277 -5.96 -3.37 1.12
N ILE A 278 -6.08 -4.69 1.08
CA ILE A 278 -7.17 -5.37 0.38
C ILE A 278 -8.22 -5.70 1.42
N ASP A 279 -9.42 -5.16 1.26
CA ASP A 279 -10.51 -5.49 2.16
C ASP A 279 -10.94 -6.95 1.94
N ILE A 280 -10.81 -7.76 2.98
CA ILE A 280 -11.25 -9.17 2.95
C ILE A 280 -12.78 -9.26 3.07
N ARG A 281 -13.41 -8.29 3.73
CA ARG A 281 -14.86 -8.19 3.81
C ARG A 281 -15.43 -7.63 2.53
N GLY A 282 -16.55 -8.16 2.15
CA GLY A 282 -17.21 -7.73 0.93
C GLY A 282 -16.55 -8.22 -0.36
N ARG A 283 -15.46 -8.98 -0.32
CA ARG A 283 -14.92 -9.63 -1.52
C ARG A 283 -15.95 -10.48 -2.22
N LEU A 284 -16.01 -10.36 -3.53
CA LEU A 284 -16.88 -11.20 -4.33
C LEU A 284 -16.35 -12.63 -4.39
N TYR A 285 -15.02 -12.77 -4.55
CA TYR A 285 -14.35 -14.06 -4.66
C TYR A 285 -13.64 -14.37 -3.34
N THR A 286 -14.14 -15.38 -2.62
CA THR A 286 -13.64 -15.78 -1.29
C THR A 286 -12.70 -16.97 -1.36
N ASP A 287 -12.77 -17.77 -2.42
CA ASP A 287 -11.94 -18.94 -2.63
C ASP A 287 -11.69 -19.16 -4.14
N PHE A 288 -10.58 -19.82 -4.46
CA PHE A 288 -10.21 -20.19 -5.83
C PHE A 288 -9.66 -21.61 -5.85
N LYS A 289 -10.22 -22.44 -6.72
CA LYS A 289 -9.67 -23.78 -6.93
C LYS A 289 -8.32 -23.71 -7.63
N THR A 290 -7.42 -24.58 -7.24
CA THR A 290 -6.08 -24.65 -7.82
C THR A 290 -5.71 -26.08 -8.20
N TYR A 291 -4.76 -26.22 -9.13
CA TYR A 291 -4.19 -27.49 -9.54
C TYR A 291 -2.65 -27.45 -9.52
N GLU A 292 -2.02 -28.61 -9.28
CA GLU A 292 -0.56 -28.76 -9.36
C GLU A 292 -0.12 -29.16 -10.77
N ARG A 293 -0.93 -30.02 -11.44
CA ARG A 293 -0.74 -30.43 -12.82
C ARG A 293 -2.08 -30.40 -13.53
N ALA A 294 -2.12 -29.78 -14.71
CA ALA A 294 -3.31 -29.79 -15.53
C ALA A 294 -3.61 -31.23 -16.00
N PRO A 295 -4.89 -31.57 -16.25
CA PRO A 295 -5.24 -32.89 -16.82
C PRO A 295 -4.49 -33.19 -18.13
N GLU A 296 -3.91 -34.37 -18.24
CA GLU A 296 -3.08 -34.77 -19.42
C GLU A 296 -3.82 -34.79 -20.77
N ASN A 297 -5.17 -34.89 -20.73
CA ASN A 297 -6.00 -35.05 -21.93
C ASN A 297 -6.88 -33.82 -22.22
N LEU A 298 -6.33 -32.62 -22.16
CA LEU A 298 -7.02 -31.39 -22.56
C LEU A 298 -7.17 -31.34 -24.08
N LYS A 299 -8.26 -31.90 -24.59
CA LYS A 299 -8.54 -31.95 -26.05
C LYS A 299 -8.99 -30.62 -26.64
N ILE A 300 -9.54 -29.75 -25.81
CA ILE A 300 -10.11 -28.45 -26.21
C ILE A 300 -9.45 -27.37 -25.37
N ILE A 301 -8.68 -26.52 -26.03
CA ILE A 301 -8.08 -25.32 -25.40
C ILE A 301 -8.73 -24.09 -26.03
N LYS A 302 -9.29 -23.23 -25.16
CA LYS A 302 -9.99 -22.01 -25.55
C LYS A 302 -9.32 -20.78 -24.94
N ALA A 303 -9.67 -19.63 -25.49
CA ALA A 303 -9.33 -18.36 -24.88
C ALA A 303 -10.52 -17.42 -24.88
N TYR A 304 -10.58 -16.58 -23.85
CA TYR A 304 -11.44 -15.42 -23.78
C TYR A 304 -10.58 -14.19 -23.59
N CYS A 305 -10.83 -13.17 -24.40
CA CYS A 305 -10.03 -11.95 -24.39
C CYS A 305 -10.93 -10.73 -24.31
N ASP A 306 -10.81 -9.96 -23.25
CA ASP A 306 -11.33 -8.63 -23.10
C ASP A 306 -10.24 -7.63 -23.52
N THR A 307 -10.55 -6.80 -24.52
CA THR A 307 -9.59 -5.87 -25.10
C THR A 307 -9.72 -4.50 -24.43
N ALA A 308 -8.62 -3.97 -23.92
CA ALA A 308 -8.59 -2.59 -23.42
C ALA A 308 -8.72 -1.60 -24.58
N ASP A 309 -9.50 -0.54 -24.37
CA ASP A 309 -9.41 0.69 -25.15
C ASP A 309 -8.31 1.58 -24.56
N GLN A 310 -7.93 2.65 -25.23
CA GLN A 310 -6.79 3.49 -24.86
C GLN A 310 -6.89 4.02 -23.42
N GLY A 311 -5.82 3.89 -22.62
CA GLY A 311 -5.61 4.61 -21.37
C GLY A 311 -5.40 3.76 -20.12
N ALA A 312 -6.37 3.68 -19.21
CA ALA A 312 -6.20 3.12 -17.85
C ALA A 312 -6.54 1.64 -17.72
N ASP A 313 -7.21 1.05 -18.71
CA ASP A 313 -7.76 -0.31 -18.64
C ASP A 313 -6.73 -1.39 -19.01
N TYR A 314 -6.90 -2.58 -18.46
CA TYR A 314 -6.05 -3.72 -18.77
C TYR A 314 -6.66 -4.56 -19.89
N LEU A 315 -5.82 -4.95 -20.88
CA LEU A 315 -6.13 -6.12 -21.67
C LEU A 315 -6.07 -7.36 -20.79
N CYS A 316 -7.10 -8.20 -20.85
CA CYS A 316 -7.15 -9.49 -20.15
C CYS A 316 -7.49 -10.61 -21.10
N CYS A 317 -6.53 -11.50 -21.40
CA CYS A 317 -6.73 -12.70 -22.20
C CYS A 317 -6.43 -13.94 -21.37
N ILE A 318 -7.45 -14.79 -21.15
CA ILE A 318 -7.35 -16.01 -20.36
C ILE A 318 -7.40 -17.22 -21.30
N ILE A 319 -6.37 -18.05 -21.26
CA ILE A 319 -6.28 -19.29 -22.04
C ILE A 319 -6.50 -20.46 -21.08
N TYR A 320 -7.44 -21.34 -21.43
CA TYR A 320 -7.85 -22.42 -20.56
C TYR A 320 -8.18 -23.70 -21.32
N GLY A 321 -7.84 -24.82 -20.70
CA GLY A 321 -8.25 -26.15 -21.16
C GLY A 321 -9.62 -26.54 -20.60
N VAL A 322 -10.43 -27.25 -21.37
CA VAL A 322 -11.73 -27.75 -20.96
C VAL A 322 -11.65 -29.22 -20.59
N HIS A 323 -12.00 -29.58 -19.36
CA HIS A 323 -12.08 -30.95 -18.89
C HIS A 323 -13.27 -31.11 -17.93
N ASN A 324 -14.13 -32.12 -18.16
CA ASN A 324 -15.28 -32.41 -17.30
C ASN A 324 -16.19 -31.21 -16.97
N ASN A 325 -16.41 -30.32 -17.95
CA ASN A 325 -17.17 -29.08 -17.79
C ASN A 325 -16.54 -28.07 -16.80
N GLU A 326 -15.25 -28.15 -16.61
CA GLU A 326 -14.43 -27.24 -15.80
C GLU A 326 -13.37 -26.58 -16.69
N ALA A 327 -12.91 -25.40 -16.27
CA ALA A 327 -11.87 -24.64 -16.92
C ALA A 327 -10.54 -24.73 -16.15
N TYR A 328 -9.49 -25.16 -16.81
CA TYR A 328 -8.13 -25.20 -16.27
C TYR A 328 -7.33 -24.08 -16.93
N VAL A 329 -7.05 -23.02 -16.21
CA VAL A 329 -6.31 -21.85 -16.71
C VAL A 329 -4.86 -22.27 -17.00
N LEU A 330 -4.45 -22.13 -18.25
CA LEU A 330 -3.12 -22.51 -18.73
C LEU A 330 -2.18 -21.32 -18.83
N ASP A 331 -2.71 -20.17 -19.28
CA ASP A 331 -1.94 -18.93 -19.41
C ASP A 331 -2.85 -17.70 -19.30
N ILE A 332 -2.29 -16.57 -18.85
CA ILE A 332 -3.00 -15.28 -18.72
C ILE A 332 -2.10 -14.16 -19.25
N VAL A 333 -2.62 -13.38 -20.20
CA VAL A 333 -2.04 -12.11 -20.61
C VAL A 333 -2.86 -11.01 -19.94
N TYR A 334 -2.27 -10.32 -18.97
CA TYR A 334 -2.91 -9.21 -18.23
C TYR A 334 -1.95 -8.03 -18.18
N THR A 335 -2.22 -6.97 -18.94
CA THR A 335 -1.27 -5.88 -19.12
C THR A 335 -1.94 -4.59 -19.60
N LYS A 336 -1.29 -3.44 -19.33
CA LYS A 336 -1.64 -2.11 -19.84
C LYS A 336 -0.82 -1.69 -21.06
N GLU A 337 -0.02 -2.59 -21.59
CA GLU A 337 0.78 -2.29 -22.78
C GLU A 337 -0.11 -1.90 -23.97
N PRO A 338 0.36 -1.04 -24.87
CA PRO A 338 -0.41 -0.61 -26.01
C PRO A 338 -0.74 -1.76 -26.97
N MET A 339 -1.75 -1.52 -27.83
CA MET A 339 -2.35 -2.55 -28.69
C MET A 339 -1.31 -3.23 -29.60
N GLU A 340 -0.33 -2.50 -30.11
CA GLU A 340 0.73 -3.02 -30.99
C GLU A 340 1.61 -4.07 -30.29
N ILE A 341 1.76 -3.98 -28.96
CA ILE A 341 2.50 -4.95 -28.14
C ILE A 341 1.57 -6.09 -27.77
N THR A 342 0.35 -5.79 -27.31
CA THR A 342 -0.58 -6.80 -26.82
C THR A 342 -1.08 -7.76 -27.89
N GLU A 343 -1.22 -7.32 -29.14
CA GLU A 343 -1.53 -8.18 -30.30
C GLU A 343 -0.48 -9.31 -30.45
N ASN A 344 0.81 -8.96 -30.29
CA ASN A 344 1.89 -9.92 -30.37
C ASN A 344 1.94 -10.86 -29.16
N LEU A 345 1.68 -10.34 -27.95
CA LEU A 345 1.65 -11.14 -26.71
C LEU A 345 0.52 -12.17 -26.75
N VAL A 346 -0.69 -11.75 -27.13
CA VAL A 346 -1.85 -12.63 -27.23
C VAL A 346 -1.64 -13.68 -28.33
N ALA A 347 -1.17 -13.29 -29.51
CA ALA A 347 -0.89 -14.25 -30.59
C ALA A 347 0.16 -15.29 -30.17
N LYS A 348 1.21 -14.88 -29.44
CA LYS A 348 2.22 -15.77 -28.90
C LYS A 348 1.61 -16.76 -27.90
N ALA A 349 0.87 -16.26 -26.92
CA ALA A 349 0.26 -17.08 -25.88
C ALA A 349 -0.73 -18.11 -26.47
N LEU A 350 -1.57 -17.71 -27.43
CA LEU A 350 -2.47 -18.61 -28.16
C LEU A 350 -1.73 -19.71 -28.91
N TYR A 351 -0.60 -19.38 -29.54
CA TYR A 351 0.22 -20.35 -30.30
C TYR A 351 0.92 -21.35 -29.36
N GLU A 352 1.59 -20.85 -28.30
CA GLU A 352 2.34 -21.68 -27.37
C GLU A 352 1.44 -22.61 -26.55
N SER A 353 0.24 -22.16 -26.20
CA SER A 353 -0.76 -22.98 -25.50
C SER A 353 -1.49 -23.96 -26.42
N GLY A 354 -1.29 -23.90 -27.72
CA GLY A 354 -2.00 -24.74 -28.68
C GLY A 354 -3.51 -24.46 -28.74
N CYS A 355 -3.93 -23.22 -28.52
CA CYS A 355 -5.33 -22.81 -28.48
C CYS A 355 -6.10 -23.20 -29.76
N ASN A 356 -7.29 -23.76 -29.58
CA ASN A 356 -8.17 -24.17 -30.69
C ASN A 356 -9.14 -23.06 -31.09
N LYS A 357 -9.59 -22.27 -30.12
CA LYS A 357 -10.59 -21.23 -30.33
C LYS A 357 -10.39 -20.07 -29.36
N ALA A 358 -10.33 -18.86 -29.88
CA ALA A 358 -10.32 -17.63 -29.09
C ALA A 358 -11.55 -16.78 -29.41
N ASP A 359 -12.29 -16.40 -28.39
CA ASP A 359 -13.39 -15.46 -28.46
C ASP A 359 -12.92 -14.11 -27.88
N ILE A 360 -12.93 -13.08 -28.72
CA ILE A 360 -12.38 -11.74 -28.41
C ILE A 360 -13.55 -10.74 -28.37
N GLU A 361 -13.66 -9.94 -27.31
CA GLU A 361 -14.62 -8.87 -27.26
C GLU A 361 -14.29 -7.79 -28.30
N SER A 362 -15.31 -7.36 -29.03
CA SER A 362 -15.14 -6.43 -30.13
C SER A 362 -15.53 -4.98 -29.78
N ASN A 363 -15.80 -4.73 -28.51
CA ASN A 363 -16.04 -3.40 -28.01
C ASN A 363 -14.75 -2.56 -28.21
N ASN A 364 -14.92 -1.28 -28.54
CA ASN A 364 -13.81 -0.32 -28.53
C ASN A 364 -12.53 -0.73 -29.31
N GLY A 365 -12.68 -1.16 -30.56
CA GLY A 365 -11.52 -1.52 -31.40
C GLY A 365 -11.14 -3.00 -31.44
N GLY A 366 -11.74 -3.86 -30.60
CA GLY A 366 -11.41 -5.29 -30.49
C GLY A 366 -11.59 -6.10 -31.78
N ARG A 367 -12.41 -5.62 -32.75
CA ARG A 367 -12.49 -6.24 -34.08
C ARG A 367 -11.17 -6.09 -34.86
N SER A 368 -10.51 -4.94 -34.77
CA SER A 368 -9.21 -4.70 -35.39
C SER A 368 -8.15 -5.58 -34.73
N PHE A 369 -8.13 -5.60 -33.41
CA PHE A 369 -7.27 -6.45 -32.60
C PHE A 369 -7.39 -7.93 -32.99
N ALA A 370 -8.61 -8.47 -33.07
CA ALA A 370 -8.85 -9.87 -33.46
C ALA A 370 -8.28 -10.19 -34.86
N ARG A 371 -8.42 -9.26 -35.82
CA ARG A 371 -7.84 -9.42 -37.16
C ARG A 371 -6.32 -9.41 -37.15
N SER A 372 -5.71 -8.52 -36.37
CA SER A 372 -4.27 -8.44 -36.22
C SER A 372 -3.71 -9.71 -35.56
N VAL A 373 -4.30 -10.19 -34.47
CA VAL A 373 -3.92 -11.47 -33.82
C VAL A 373 -3.99 -12.62 -34.81
N LYS A 374 -5.08 -12.73 -35.61
CA LYS A 374 -5.22 -13.75 -36.63
C LYS A 374 -4.12 -13.67 -37.70
N ARG A 375 -3.80 -12.45 -38.15
CA ARG A 375 -2.71 -12.21 -39.11
C ARG A 375 -1.36 -12.61 -38.55
N ILE A 376 -1.05 -12.25 -37.31
CA ILE A 376 0.21 -12.61 -36.64
C ILE A 376 0.34 -14.12 -36.50
N LEU A 377 -0.73 -14.84 -36.13
CA LEU A 377 -0.74 -16.30 -36.07
C LEU A 377 -0.41 -16.92 -37.44
N SER A 378 -1.02 -16.43 -38.52
CA SER A 378 -0.76 -16.90 -39.86
C SER A 378 0.66 -16.56 -40.35
N ASP A 379 1.06 -15.30 -40.24
CA ASP A 379 2.27 -14.76 -40.87
C ASP A 379 3.53 -15.12 -40.11
N LYS A 380 3.52 -14.97 -38.79
CA LYS A 380 4.69 -15.19 -37.93
C LYS A 380 4.81 -16.65 -37.47
N TYR A 381 3.69 -17.23 -37.00
CA TYR A 381 3.70 -18.58 -36.42
C TYR A 381 3.30 -19.68 -37.44
N LYS A 382 2.92 -19.30 -38.66
CA LYS A 382 2.48 -20.23 -39.72
C LYS A 382 1.39 -21.21 -39.25
N SER A 383 0.51 -20.73 -38.35
CA SER A 383 -0.52 -21.51 -37.69
C SER A 383 -1.91 -20.99 -38.02
N ASN A 384 -2.78 -21.90 -38.45
CA ASN A 384 -4.22 -21.66 -38.64
C ASN A 384 -5.08 -22.52 -37.69
N LYS A 385 -4.47 -23.08 -36.62
CA LYS A 385 -5.16 -23.97 -35.68
C LYS A 385 -6.19 -23.25 -34.83
N CYS A 386 -5.92 -21.99 -34.44
CA CYS A 386 -6.79 -21.22 -33.59
C CYS A 386 -7.87 -20.50 -34.43
N VAL A 387 -9.14 -20.82 -34.16
CA VAL A 387 -10.27 -20.11 -34.75
C VAL A 387 -10.49 -18.83 -33.92
N ILE A 388 -10.25 -17.67 -34.53
CA ILE A 388 -10.48 -16.38 -33.90
C ILE A 388 -11.89 -15.91 -34.23
N ASN A 389 -12.72 -15.76 -33.19
CA ASN A 389 -14.03 -15.13 -33.26
C ASN A 389 -13.99 -13.79 -32.53
N TRP A 390 -14.89 -12.87 -32.92
CA TRP A 390 -15.16 -11.64 -32.17
C TRP A 390 -16.67 -11.46 -32.01
N PHE A 391 -17.06 -10.87 -30.90
CA PHE A 391 -18.46 -10.62 -30.57
C PHE A 391 -18.57 -9.31 -29.77
N HIS A 392 -19.74 -8.71 -29.79
CA HIS A 392 -20.03 -7.53 -29.00
C HIS A 392 -20.65 -7.92 -27.66
N GLN A 393 -20.08 -7.42 -26.54
CA GLN A 393 -20.65 -7.60 -25.21
C GLN A 393 -21.53 -6.39 -24.87
N SER A 394 -22.79 -6.64 -24.56
CA SER A 394 -23.80 -5.59 -24.31
C SER A 394 -24.42 -5.65 -22.91
N GLU A 395 -24.14 -6.72 -22.14
CA GLU A 395 -24.70 -6.88 -20.81
C GLU A 395 -23.95 -6.04 -19.77
N ASN A 396 -24.63 -5.66 -18.69
CA ASN A 396 -24.02 -4.89 -17.61
C ASN A 396 -22.89 -5.69 -16.94
N LYS A 397 -21.71 -5.12 -16.90
CA LYS A 397 -20.46 -5.75 -16.43
C LYS A 397 -20.59 -6.23 -14.97
N GLU A 398 -21.01 -5.37 -14.05
CA GLU A 398 -21.15 -5.70 -12.63
C GLU A 398 -22.15 -6.83 -12.40
N ALA A 399 -23.31 -6.80 -13.06
CA ALA A 399 -24.32 -7.82 -12.95
C ALA A 399 -23.84 -9.19 -13.48
N ARG A 400 -23.06 -9.20 -14.57
CA ARG A 400 -22.42 -10.41 -15.12
C ARG A 400 -21.43 -11.01 -14.13
N ILE A 401 -20.53 -10.18 -13.61
CA ILE A 401 -19.50 -10.59 -12.64
C ILE A 401 -20.17 -11.19 -11.41
N TYR A 402 -21.15 -10.51 -10.84
CA TYR A 402 -21.84 -10.97 -9.65
C TYR A 402 -22.58 -12.32 -9.87
N SER A 403 -23.34 -12.43 -10.95
CA SER A 403 -24.15 -13.63 -11.24
C SER A 403 -23.31 -14.87 -11.55
N ASN A 404 -22.09 -14.71 -12.07
CA ASN A 404 -21.21 -15.82 -12.39
C ASN A 404 -20.14 -16.12 -11.32
N SER A 405 -20.07 -15.33 -10.25
CA SER A 405 -18.99 -15.45 -9.24
C SER A 405 -18.91 -16.83 -8.57
N SER A 406 -20.04 -17.44 -8.25
CA SER A 406 -20.07 -18.80 -7.68
C SER A 406 -19.52 -19.83 -8.66
N TRP A 407 -19.90 -19.72 -9.94
CA TRP A 407 -19.39 -20.62 -10.98
C TRP A 407 -17.87 -20.46 -11.16
N VAL A 408 -17.36 -19.24 -11.13
CA VAL A 408 -15.92 -18.95 -11.18
C VAL A 408 -15.19 -19.65 -10.05
N MET A 409 -15.67 -19.53 -8.82
CA MET A 409 -15.06 -20.15 -7.63
C MET A 409 -15.14 -21.69 -7.65
N GLU A 410 -16.21 -22.25 -8.24
CA GLU A 410 -16.46 -23.68 -8.21
C GLU A 410 -15.87 -24.45 -9.38
N HIS A 411 -15.67 -23.81 -10.54
CA HIS A 411 -15.36 -24.51 -11.80
C HIS A 411 -14.13 -24.00 -12.55
N ILE A 412 -13.50 -22.90 -12.09
CA ILE A 412 -12.23 -22.44 -12.69
C ILE A 412 -11.07 -22.84 -11.78
N TYR A 413 -10.13 -23.57 -12.33
CA TYR A 413 -8.91 -24.02 -11.66
C TYR A 413 -7.72 -23.23 -12.15
N PHE A 414 -6.98 -22.61 -11.23
CA PHE A 414 -5.75 -21.88 -11.49
C PHE A 414 -4.51 -22.73 -11.17
N PRO A 415 -3.36 -22.52 -11.81
CA PRO A 415 -2.11 -23.14 -11.37
C PRO A 415 -1.85 -22.80 -9.90
N LYS A 416 -1.37 -23.74 -9.08
CA LYS A 416 -1.13 -23.52 -7.64
C LYS A 416 -0.27 -22.27 -7.35
N ASN A 417 0.63 -21.93 -8.26
CA ASN A 417 1.53 -20.79 -8.19
C ASN A 417 1.05 -19.56 -8.99
N TRP A 418 -0.25 -19.48 -9.36
CA TRP A 418 -0.79 -18.38 -10.17
C TRP A 418 -0.59 -17.00 -9.57
N LYS A 419 -0.51 -16.90 -8.22
CA LYS A 419 -0.16 -15.69 -7.49
C LYS A 419 1.22 -15.14 -7.87
N LEU A 420 2.15 -16.01 -8.22
CA LEU A 420 3.50 -15.67 -8.63
C LEU A 420 3.63 -15.48 -10.14
N LEU A 421 2.86 -16.26 -10.91
CA LEU A 421 2.87 -16.18 -12.37
C LEU A 421 2.14 -14.93 -12.87
N TYR A 422 1.04 -14.55 -12.23
CA TYR A 422 0.14 -13.47 -12.67
C TYR A 422 -0.22 -12.55 -11.49
N PRO A 423 0.74 -11.83 -10.88
CA PRO A 423 0.52 -11.10 -9.62
C PRO A 423 -0.55 -9.99 -9.73
N ASP A 424 -0.56 -9.23 -10.81
CA ASP A 424 -1.50 -8.13 -11.02
C ASP A 424 -2.93 -8.66 -11.27
N TYR A 425 -3.05 -9.72 -12.06
CA TYR A 425 -4.33 -10.41 -12.29
C TYR A 425 -4.86 -11.00 -10.97
N TYR A 426 -4.00 -11.70 -10.21
CA TYR A 426 -4.37 -12.23 -8.90
C TYR A 426 -4.88 -11.13 -7.98
N SER A 427 -4.15 -10.01 -7.88
CA SER A 427 -4.54 -8.87 -7.05
C SER A 427 -5.90 -8.30 -7.46
N ALA A 428 -6.16 -8.14 -8.77
CA ALA A 428 -7.44 -7.67 -9.27
C ALA A 428 -8.60 -8.62 -8.92
N MET A 429 -8.38 -9.94 -9.05
CA MET A 429 -9.39 -10.95 -8.70
C MET A 429 -9.73 -10.96 -7.20
N VAL A 430 -8.72 -10.98 -6.33
CA VAL A 430 -8.94 -11.10 -4.88
C VAL A 430 -9.39 -9.79 -4.23
N SER A 431 -9.16 -8.66 -4.85
CA SER A 431 -9.57 -7.35 -4.34
C SER A 431 -10.97 -6.92 -4.77
N TYR A 432 -11.59 -7.63 -5.71
CA TYR A 432 -12.89 -7.24 -6.25
C TYR A 432 -14.01 -7.36 -5.20
N GLN A 433 -14.71 -6.25 -4.95
CA GLN A 433 -15.73 -6.11 -3.93
C GLN A 433 -17.13 -6.35 -4.49
N LYS A 434 -18.02 -6.91 -3.67
CA LYS A 434 -19.44 -7.12 -3.99
C LYS A 434 -20.19 -5.80 -4.17
N GLU A 435 -19.81 -4.81 -3.37
CA GLU A 435 -20.43 -3.49 -3.32
C GLU A 435 -19.36 -2.40 -3.36
N GLY A 436 -19.70 -1.24 -3.88
CA GLY A 436 -18.78 -0.12 -3.98
C GLY A 436 -18.04 0.00 -5.32
N LYS A 437 -17.11 0.94 -5.41
CA LYS A 437 -16.34 1.18 -6.64
C LYS A 437 -15.09 0.31 -6.67
N ASN A 438 -15.02 -0.59 -7.63
CA ASN A 438 -13.81 -1.36 -7.93
C ASN A 438 -12.86 -0.54 -8.80
N LYS A 439 -11.58 -0.51 -8.45
CA LYS A 439 -10.56 0.27 -9.19
C LYS A 439 -10.26 -0.34 -10.57
N HIS A 440 -10.30 -1.67 -10.64
CA HIS A 440 -10.07 -2.45 -11.85
C HIS A 440 -11.03 -3.63 -11.85
N ASP A 441 -11.76 -3.82 -12.92
CA ASP A 441 -12.74 -4.89 -13.10
C ASP A 441 -12.45 -5.78 -14.31
N ASP A 442 -11.38 -5.51 -15.06
CA ASP A 442 -11.01 -6.20 -16.29
C ASP A 442 -10.71 -7.70 -16.07
N ALA A 443 -9.99 -8.05 -14.99
CA ALA A 443 -9.71 -9.43 -14.64
C ALA A 443 -10.97 -10.22 -14.23
N PRO A 444 -11.81 -9.73 -13.30
CA PRO A 444 -13.11 -10.33 -13.01
C PRO A 444 -14.04 -10.45 -14.21
N ASP A 445 -14.07 -9.45 -15.09
CA ASP A 445 -14.92 -9.46 -16.27
C ASP A 445 -14.49 -10.51 -17.30
N ALA A 446 -13.21 -10.54 -17.66
CA ALA A 446 -12.68 -11.59 -18.56
C ALA A 446 -12.86 -12.99 -17.96
N THR A 447 -12.71 -13.16 -16.64
CA THR A 447 -12.93 -14.43 -15.94
C THR A 447 -14.41 -14.84 -15.99
N THR A 448 -15.29 -13.88 -15.85
CA THR A 448 -16.74 -14.07 -16.04
C THR A 448 -17.05 -14.50 -17.48
N GLY A 449 -16.38 -13.92 -18.47
CA GLY A 449 -16.50 -14.34 -19.84
C GLY A 449 -16.13 -15.81 -20.08
N VAL A 450 -15.13 -16.32 -19.37
CA VAL A 450 -14.84 -17.77 -19.36
C VAL A 450 -16.03 -18.57 -18.85
N ALA A 451 -16.64 -18.18 -17.69
CA ALA A 451 -17.80 -18.85 -17.12
C ALA A 451 -19.00 -18.86 -18.08
N GLU A 452 -19.29 -17.75 -18.74
CA GLU A 452 -20.38 -17.64 -19.71
C GLU A 452 -20.22 -18.57 -20.93
N GLN A 453 -19.01 -18.86 -21.35
CA GLN A 453 -18.74 -19.82 -22.42
C GLN A 453 -19.25 -21.23 -22.11
N PHE A 454 -19.26 -21.61 -20.83
CA PHE A 454 -19.81 -22.90 -20.39
C PHE A 454 -21.35 -22.84 -20.27
N ASN A 455 -21.90 -21.74 -19.77
CA ASN A 455 -23.36 -21.57 -19.58
C ASN A 455 -24.11 -21.49 -20.93
N LYS A 456 -23.53 -20.86 -21.96
CA LYS A 456 -24.11 -20.82 -23.32
C LYS A 456 -24.23 -22.21 -23.93
N GLN A 457 -23.32 -23.13 -23.67
CA GLN A 457 -23.38 -24.50 -24.18
C GLN A 457 -24.56 -25.31 -23.56
N LYS A 458 -24.92 -25.07 -22.30
CA LYS A 458 -26.08 -25.71 -21.66
C LYS A 458 -27.40 -25.31 -22.30
N LYS A 459 -27.57 -24.06 -22.73
CA LYS A 459 -28.80 -23.58 -23.40
C LYS A 459 -29.03 -24.21 -24.78
N PHE A 460 -27.98 -24.60 -25.50
CA PHE A 460 -28.10 -25.28 -26.80
C PHE A 460 -28.24 -26.81 -26.72
N GLY A 461 -27.92 -27.41 -25.57
CA GLY A 461 -28.03 -28.86 -25.35
C GLY A 461 -29.41 -29.35 -24.93
N THR A 462 -30.37 -28.44 -24.60
CA THR A 462 -31.68 -28.80 -24.08
C THR A 462 -32.81 -28.83 -25.14
N ILE A 463 -32.46 -28.66 -26.42
CA ILE A 463 -33.42 -28.78 -27.52
C ILE A 463 -33.05 -30.02 -28.35
N LYS A 464 -33.20 -31.20 -27.80
CA LYS A 464 -33.42 -32.47 -28.51
C LYS A 464 -33.91 -33.52 -27.54
N THR A 465 -35.24 -33.61 -27.35
CA THR A 465 -36.00 -34.84 -27.35
C THR A 465 -37.45 -34.50 -27.10
N LYS A 466 -38.18 -34.26 -28.15
CA LYS A 466 -39.60 -34.57 -28.24
C LYS A 466 -39.80 -35.25 -29.57
N PHE A 467 -39.74 -36.55 -29.53
CA PHE A 467 -40.56 -37.46 -30.35
C PHE A 467 -40.78 -38.73 -29.54
#